data_a1a07ea43aba2bdab4cdc68d6dd8fff9
#
_entry.id   a1a07ea43aba2bdab4cdc68d6dd8fff9
#
_cell.length_a   1.000
_cell.length_b   1.000
_cell.length_c   1.000
_cell.angle_alpha   90.00
_cell.angle_beta   90.00
_cell.angle_gamma   90.00
#
_symmetry.space_group_name_H-M   'P 1'
#
loop_
_entity.id
_entity.type
_entity.pdbx_description
1 polymer ?
#
loop_
_entity_poly.entity_id
_entity_poly.type
_entity_poly.pdbx_seq_one_letter_code
_entity_poly.pdbx_strand_id
1 'polypeptide(L)'
;MIKQSNNLNMKKFYTLLLCALSVFAISAQGPMKAKGDVTYYDGEVNISMSGMELADGMPVTITLEEGENSNVYELVLADFELALMPGQEPILLGDIVVPNVAFMDDNGDGISDVTGTIDDVSLAEGQINAKVDISGESRQDGSLDLTIDVLWYSAYPDKDTTIPIAVTFTGEKRNGGIAGIVDNGAKVYGVAGAVKVDGYNGVAEVYSVDGRMIKKQMVSDGSQIDLARGLYIVRVADKSVKVAVR
;
A
#
# COMPACT_ATOMS: atom_id res chain seq x y z
N MET A 1 -27.71 24.95 -57.59
CA MET A 1 -26.40 24.61 -58.16
C MET A 1 -25.37 24.65 -57.03
N ILE A 2 -24.88 23.49 -56.64
CA ILE A 2 -23.61 23.17 -55.97
C ILE A 2 -23.29 23.82 -54.62
N LYS A 3 -23.39 23.01 -53.55
CA LYS A 3 -22.37 22.93 -52.48
C LYS A 3 -22.39 21.53 -51.82
N GLN A 4 -21.83 20.55 -52.50
CA GLN A 4 -21.32 19.34 -51.85
C GLN A 4 -19.82 19.30 -52.12
N SER A 5 -19.00 19.52 -51.13
CA SER A 5 -17.61 19.05 -51.11
C SER A 5 -16.89 19.67 -49.93
N ASN A 6 -17.00 19.12 -48.70
CA ASN A 6 -15.99 19.32 -47.65
C ASN A 6 -16.05 18.26 -46.54
N ASN A 7 -16.90 17.23 -46.65
CA ASN A 7 -17.03 16.22 -45.61
C ASN A 7 -16.10 15.00 -45.75
N LEU A 8 -15.30 14.91 -46.78
CA LEU A 8 -14.44 13.75 -47.03
C LEU A 8 -13.03 13.88 -46.45
N ASN A 9 -12.58 15.11 -46.19
CA ASN A 9 -11.22 15.35 -45.67
C ASN A 9 -11.11 15.30 -44.12
N MET A 10 -12.21 15.54 -43.43
CA MET A 10 -12.18 15.45 -41.95
C MET A 10 -12.12 14.02 -41.40
N LYS A 11 -12.80 13.07 -42.09
CA LYS A 11 -12.76 11.66 -41.63
C LYS A 11 -11.38 11.01 -41.83
N LYS A 12 -10.62 11.45 -42.83
CA LYS A 12 -9.24 10.95 -43.03
C LYS A 12 -8.23 11.54 -42.06
N PHE A 13 -8.49 12.74 -41.53
CA PHE A 13 -7.64 13.39 -40.55
C PHE A 13 -7.77 12.74 -39.16
N TYR A 14 -9.00 12.35 -38.76
CA TYR A 14 -9.22 11.66 -37.48
C TYR A 14 -8.66 10.23 -37.48
N THR A 15 -8.69 9.53 -38.63
CA THR A 15 -8.13 8.17 -38.72
C THR A 15 -6.59 8.20 -38.68
N LEU A 16 -5.95 9.26 -39.20
CA LEU A 16 -4.49 9.41 -39.13
C LEU A 16 -4.01 9.84 -37.74
N LEU A 17 -4.80 10.62 -36.98
CA LEU A 17 -4.48 11.05 -35.63
C LEU A 17 -4.63 9.90 -34.62
N LEU A 18 -5.60 8.98 -34.85
CA LEU A 18 -5.78 7.80 -33.97
C LEU A 18 -4.67 6.76 -34.17
N CYS A 19 -4.06 6.65 -35.36
CA CYS A 19 -2.92 5.77 -35.60
C CYS A 19 -1.59 6.33 -35.09
N ALA A 20 -1.47 7.63 -34.85
CA ALA A 20 -0.24 8.24 -34.31
C ALA A 20 -0.16 8.16 -32.78
N LEU A 21 -1.28 7.93 -32.10
CA LEU A 21 -1.32 7.78 -30.64
C LEU A 21 -1.07 6.35 -30.15
N SER A 22 -1.01 5.37 -31.07
CA SER A 22 -0.75 3.96 -30.71
C SER A 22 0.73 3.53 -30.78
N VAL A 23 1.67 4.43 -31.07
CA VAL A 23 3.10 4.11 -31.22
C VAL A 23 3.96 4.60 -30.05
N PHE A 24 3.40 5.31 -29.05
CA PHE A 24 4.17 5.83 -27.92
C PHE A 24 4.04 5.01 -26.61
N ALA A 25 3.50 3.80 -26.67
CA ALA A 25 3.38 2.92 -25.50
C ALA A 25 4.40 1.76 -25.46
N ILE A 26 5.52 1.88 -26.19
CA ILE A 26 6.60 0.87 -26.10
C ILE A 26 7.93 1.61 -26.04
N SER A 27 8.26 2.14 -24.90
CA SER A 27 9.66 2.30 -24.48
C SER A 27 9.75 2.96 -23.10
N ALA A 28 9.73 2.17 -22.08
CA ALA A 28 10.49 2.26 -20.85
C ALA A 28 10.17 1.06 -19.93
N GLN A 29 10.20 -0.14 -20.50
CA GLN A 29 10.57 -1.26 -19.66
C GLN A 29 12.11 -1.26 -19.67
N GLY A 30 12.70 -0.45 -18.80
CA GLY A 30 13.99 -0.75 -18.27
C GLY A 30 13.99 -2.19 -17.74
N PRO A 31 15.15 -2.86 -17.59
CA PRO A 31 15.18 -4.21 -17.05
C PRO A 31 14.31 -4.21 -15.79
N MET A 32 13.28 -5.09 -15.74
CA MET A 32 12.50 -5.29 -14.53
C MET A 32 13.51 -5.68 -13.46
N LYS A 33 13.78 -4.74 -12.55
CA LYS A 33 14.55 -5.01 -11.35
C LYS A 33 13.79 -6.11 -10.63
N ALA A 34 14.47 -7.16 -10.23
CA ALA A 34 13.87 -8.14 -9.34
C ALA A 34 13.35 -7.35 -8.14
N LYS A 35 12.04 -7.40 -7.92
CA LYS A 35 11.41 -6.71 -6.79
C LYS A 35 12.07 -7.27 -5.54
N GLY A 36 12.67 -6.41 -4.72
CA GLY A 36 13.31 -6.79 -3.46
C GLY A 36 12.32 -7.46 -2.50
N ASP A 37 12.79 -7.92 -1.38
CA ASP A 37 11.93 -8.48 -0.35
C ASP A 37 10.93 -7.42 0.12
N VAL A 38 9.67 -7.82 0.23
CA VAL A 38 8.57 -6.96 0.68
C VAL A 38 8.20 -7.34 2.10
N THR A 39 8.20 -6.36 2.98
CA THR A 39 7.79 -6.52 4.37
C THR A 39 6.52 -5.72 4.63
N TYR A 40 5.57 -6.33 5.33
CA TYR A 40 4.30 -5.70 5.71
C TYR A 40 4.27 -5.45 7.20
N TYR A 41 3.77 -4.29 7.61
CA TYR A 41 3.47 -3.94 8.99
C TYR A 41 1.99 -3.62 9.11
N ASP A 42 1.27 -4.37 9.93
CA ASP A 42 -0.12 -4.09 10.28
C ASP A 42 -0.14 -3.27 11.56
N GLY A 43 -0.89 -2.18 11.57
CA GLY A 43 -0.90 -1.27 12.71
C GLY A 43 -2.02 -0.26 12.63
N GLU A 44 -1.89 0.78 13.44
CA GLU A 44 -2.86 1.85 13.56
C GLU A 44 -2.17 3.20 13.35
N VAL A 45 -2.90 4.14 12.74
CA VAL A 45 -2.48 5.53 12.63
C VAL A 45 -3.38 6.44 13.44
N ASN A 46 -2.76 7.45 14.06
CA ASN A 46 -3.43 8.61 14.61
C ASN A 46 -3.04 9.83 13.80
N ILE A 47 -3.99 10.64 13.41
CA ILE A 47 -3.78 11.78 12.51
C ILE A 47 -4.38 13.03 13.14
N SER A 48 -3.58 14.09 13.22
CA SER A 48 -4.06 15.40 13.64
C SER A 48 -3.60 16.50 12.68
N MET A 49 -4.46 17.48 12.46
CA MET A 49 -4.19 18.63 11.62
C MET A 49 -4.40 19.92 12.44
N SER A 50 -3.34 20.70 12.60
CA SER A 50 -3.39 21.94 13.40
C SER A 50 -3.97 21.74 14.81
N GLY A 51 -3.72 20.58 15.42
CA GLY A 51 -4.22 20.24 16.76
C GLY A 51 -5.65 19.68 16.81
N MET A 52 -6.30 19.52 15.66
CA MET A 52 -7.59 18.83 15.55
C MET A 52 -7.36 17.38 15.14
N GLU A 53 -7.92 16.44 15.88
CA GLU A 53 -7.87 15.01 15.57
C GLU A 53 -8.76 14.69 14.37
N LEU A 54 -8.18 14.03 13.37
CA LEU A 54 -8.85 13.57 12.15
C LEU A 54 -9.09 12.05 12.18
N ALA A 55 -8.15 11.30 12.76
CA ALA A 55 -8.26 9.86 12.94
C ALA A 55 -7.58 9.43 14.23
N ASP A 56 -8.16 8.46 14.93
CA ASP A 56 -7.64 7.83 16.14
C ASP A 56 -7.77 6.31 16.01
N GLY A 57 -6.65 5.60 16.10
CA GLY A 57 -6.59 4.15 15.99
C GLY A 57 -7.08 3.60 14.64
N MET A 58 -6.91 4.35 13.54
CA MET A 58 -7.35 3.90 12.23
C MET A 58 -6.42 2.77 11.72
N PRO A 59 -6.95 1.55 11.44
CA PRO A 59 -6.13 0.44 11.02
C PRO A 59 -5.56 0.65 9.61
N VAL A 60 -4.25 0.43 9.46
CA VAL A 60 -3.55 0.52 8.18
C VAL A 60 -2.51 -0.59 8.04
N THR A 61 -2.10 -0.85 6.80
CA THR A 61 -0.93 -1.68 6.49
C THR A 61 0.11 -0.83 5.80
N ILE A 62 1.31 -0.74 6.38
CA ILE A 62 2.47 -0.16 5.72
C ILE A 62 3.25 -1.28 5.03
N THR A 63 3.66 -1.03 3.80
CA THR A 63 4.53 -1.92 3.02
C THR A 63 5.92 -1.29 2.92
N LEU A 64 6.95 -2.06 3.23
CA LEU A 64 8.35 -1.71 2.96
C LEU A 64 8.87 -2.57 1.82
N GLU A 65 9.25 -1.97 0.72
CA GLU A 65 9.90 -2.62 -0.41
C GLU A 65 11.39 -2.33 -0.38
N GLU A 66 12.25 -3.36 -0.42
CA GLU A 66 13.69 -3.19 -0.37
C GLU A 66 14.19 -2.36 -1.57
N GLY A 67 14.97 -1.32 -1.28
CA GLY A 67 15.57 -0.44 -2.26
C GLY A 67 16.84 -1.00 -2.92
N GLU A 68 17.59 -0.14 -3.60
CA GLU A 68 18.86 -0.55 -4.25
C GLU A 68 20.01 -0.76 -3.27
N ASN A 69 19.95 -0.06 -2.15
CA ASN A 69 20.93 -0.12 -1.08
C ASN A 69 20.41 -0.93 0.08
N SER A 70 21.27 -1.65 0.77
CA SER A 70 20.93 -2.35 2.01
C SER A 70 20.41 -1.35 3.04
N ASN A 71 19.38 -1.74 3.80
CA ASN A 71 18.73 -0.93 4.83
C ASN A 71 18.05 0.36 4.33
N VAL A 72 17.78 0.46 3.03
CA VAL A 72 17.01 1.54 2.43
C VAL A 72 15.78 0.94 1.74
N TYR A 73 14.62 1.48 2.04
CA TYR A 73 13.33 0.95 1.60
C TYR A 73 12.48 2.04 0.95
N GLU A 74 11.53 1.60 0.14
CA GLU A 74 10.39 2.40 -0.26
C GLU A 74 9.24 2.07 0.70
N LEU A 75 8.72 3.07 1.40
CA LEU A 75 7.56 2.93 2.27
C LEU A 75 6.32 3.28 1.47
N VAL A 76 5.35 2.35 1.46
CA VAL A 76 4.11 2.49 0.72
C VAL A 76 2.92 2.32 1.65
N LEU A 77 1.99 3.27 1.61
CA LEU A 77 0.66 3.19 2.17
C LEU A 77 -0.33 3.27 0.99
N ALA A 78 -0.85 2.12 0.58
CA ALA A 78 -1.68 2.01 -0.61
C ALA A 78 -3.14 2.40 -0.35
N ASP A 79 -3.80 2.97 -1.38
CA ASP A 79 -5.24 3.29 -1.40
C ASP A 79 -5.71 4.08 -0.16
N PHE A 80 -4.90 5.03 0.31
CA PHE A 80 -5.17 5.74 1.57
C PHE A 80 -6.32 6.74 1.42
N GLU A 81 -7.28 6.64 2.33
CA GLU A 81 -8.43 7.51 2.41
C GLU A 81 -8.45 8.26 3.75
N LEU A 82 -8.84 9.53 3.74
CA LEU A 82 -8.92 10.35 4.95
C LEU A 82 -10.06 11.36 4.87
N ALA A 83 -10.85 11.47 5.94
CA ALA A 83 -11.78 12.56 6.12
C ALA A 83 -11.03 13.79 6.68
N LEU A 84 -10.98 14.90 5.92
CA LEU A 84 -10.27 16.11 6.34
C LEU A 84 -11.03 16.93 7.42
N MET A 85 -12.29 16.60 7.67
CA MET A 85 -13.09 17.17 8.75
C MET A 85 -14.02 16.10 9.34
N PRO A 86 -14.28 16.15 10.65
CA PRO A 86 -15.22 15.23 11.28
C PRO A 86 -16.60 15.24 10.60
N GLY A 87 -17.10 14.06 10.23
CA GLY A 87 -18.41 13.89 9.60
C GLY A 87 -18.48 14.17 8.11
N GLN A 88 -17.36 14.41 7.45
CA GLN A 88 -17.26 14.43 5.98
C GLN A 88 -16.96 13.02 5.43
N GLU A 89 -17.38 12.80 4.19
CA GLU A 89 -16.95 11.62 3.43
C GLU A 89 -15.43 11.64 3.27
N PRO A 90 -14.75 10.49 3.47
CA PRO A 90 -13.32 10.39 3.21
C PRO A 90 -12.99 10.71 1.76
N ILE A 91 -11.87 11.36 1.54
CA ILE A 91 -11.30 11.55 0.21
C ILE A 91 -10.19 10.53 -0.01
N LEU A 92 -10.15 9.96 -1.20
CA LEU A 92 -9.07 9.08 -1.62
C LEU A 92 -7.83 9.93 -1.88
N LEU A 93 -6.81 9.76 -1.04
CA LEU A 93 -5.49 10.37 -1.23
C LEU A 93 -4.64 9.60 -2.22
N GLY A 94 -4.98 8.33 -2.46
CA GLY A 94 -4.25 7.39 -3.29
C GLY A 94 -3.07 6.75 -2.57
N ASP A 95 -2.10 6.27 -3.34
CA ASP A 95 -0.89 5.67 -2.79
C ASP A 95 0.06 6.75 -2.29
N ILE A 96 0.43 6.66 -1.01
CA ILE A 96 1.47 7.48 -0.42
C ILE A 96 2.76 6.68 -0.47
N VAL A 97 3.70 7.13 -1.31
CA VAL A 97 4.99 6.47 -1.53
C VAL A 97 6.11 7.37 -1.06
N VAL A 98 6.87 6.92 -0.07
CA VAL A 98 8.07 7.62 0.42
C VAL A 98 9.31 6.79 0.07
N PRO A 99 10.10 7.24 -0.90
CA PRO A 99 11.31 6.55 -1.30
C PRO A 99 12.46 6.83 -0.32
N ASN A 100 13.47 5.96 -0.34
CA ASN A 100 14.73 6.14 0.39
C ASN A 100 14.56 6.27 1.91
N VAL A 101 13.63 5.54 2.51
CA VAL A 101 13.51 5.42 3.96
C VAL A 101 14.63 4.54 4.48
N ALA A 102 15.50 5.09 5.31
CA ALA A 102 16.66 4.41 5.86
C ALA A 102 16.35 3.79 7.22
N PHE A 103 16.88 2.59 7.46
CA PHE A 103 16.82 1.86 8.73
C PHE A 103 18.25 1.63 9.21
N MET A 104 18.68 2.34 10.25
CA MET A 104 20.05 2.35 10.74
C MET A 104 20.10 1.88 12.20
N ASP A 105 20.82 0.79 12.45
CA ASP A 105 21.17 0.31 13.80
C ASP A 105 22.67 0.59 14.04
N ASP A 106 22.96 1.84 14.43
CA ASP A 106 24.35 2.32 14.53
C ASP A 106 25.09 1.75 15.75
N ASN A 107 24.37 1.31 16.78
CA ASN A 107 24.94 0.83 18.04
C ASN A 107 24.84 -0.70 18.22
N GLY A 108 24.12 -1.40 17.33
CA GLY A 108 23.96 -2.85 17.33
C GLY A 108 23.10 -3.37 18.48
N ASP A 109 22.20 -2.56 19.04
CA ASP A 109 21.30 -2.96 20.13
C ASP A 109 20.01 -3.63 19.64
N GLY A 110 19.83 -3.67 18.31
CA GLY A 110 18.66 -4.26 17.67
C GLY A 110 17.48 -3.31 17.54
N ILE A 111 17.71 -2.02 17.75
CA ILE A 111 16.78 -0.94 17.45
C ILE A 111 17.35 -0.18 16.26
N SER A 112 16.59 -0.10 15.18
CA SER A 112 16.97 0.70 14.02
C SER A 112 16.24 2.03 14.04
N ASP A 113 16.98 3.12 13.96
CA ASP A 113 16.41 4.43 13.68
C ASP A 113 15.87 4.45 12.25
N VAL A 114 14.65 4.91 12.09
CA VAL A 114 13.96 5.04 10.79
C VAL A 114 13.91 6.51 10.40
N THR A 115 14.40 6.85 9.22
CA THR A 115 14.37 8.22 8.71
C THR A 115 14.07 8.26 7.21
N GLY A 116 13.26 9.23 6.79
CA GLY A 116 12.94 9.45 5.37
C GLY A 116 12.39 10.85 5.15
N THR A 117 12.61 11.39 3.96
CA THR A 117 12.10 12.70 3.57
C THR A 117 11.71 12.71 2.10
N ILE A 118 10.58 13.34 1.80
CA ILE A 118 10.18 13.72 0.45
C ILE A 118 9.72 15.18 0.45
N ASP A 119 10.38 16.01 -0.36
CA ASP A 119 10.14 17.46 -0.35
C ASP A 119 8.90 17.89 -1.13
N ASP A 120 8.39 17.03 -2.01
CA ASP A 120 7.27 17.37 -2.90
C ASP A 120 6.50 16.11 -3.28
N VAL A 121 5.53 15.74 -2.44
CA VAL A 121 4.58 14.68 -2.75
C VAL A 121 3.28 15.29 -3.23
N SER A 122 2.68 14.68 -4.26
CA SER A 122 1.40 15.10 -4.83
C SER A 122 0.37 13.99 -4.63
N LEU A 123 -0.67 14.27 -3.88
CA LEU A 123 -1.73 13.33 -3.48
C LEU A 123 -3.08 13.81 -4.00
N ALA A 124 -4.09 12.95 -4.01
CA ALA A 124 -5.45 13.25 -4.47
C ALA A 124 -5.45 13.92 -5.85
N GLU A 125 -4.76 13.31 -6.83
CA GLU A 125 -4.65 13.82 -8.21
C GLU A 125 -4.10 15.27 -8.31
N GLY A 126 -3.18 15.63 -7.39
CA GLY A 126 -2.55 16.96 -7.37
C GLY A 126 -3.27 18.02 -6.54
N GLN A 127 -4.34 17.65 -5.85
CA GLN A 127 -5.08 18.58 -4.98
C GLN A 127 -4.32 18.87 -3.66
N ILE A 128 -3.50 17.91 -3.22
CA ILE A 128 -2.69 18.03 -2.01
C ILE A 128 -1.22 17.88 -2.39
N ASN A 129 -0.46 18.94 -2.19
CA ASN A 129 0.99 18.94 -2.38
C ASN A 129 1.64 19.22 -1.03
N ALA A 130 2.62 18.41 -0.64
CA ALA A 130 3.18 18.44 0.70
C ALA A 130 4.66 18.06 0.75
N LYS A 131 5.33 18.47 1.82
CA LYS A 131 6.57 17.86 2.28
C LYS A 131 6.24 16.81 3.34
N VAL A 132 6.95 15.70 3.33
CA VAL A 132 6.82 14.62 4.32
C VAL A 132 8.19 14.32 4.92
N ASP A 133 8.28 14.36 6.24
CA ASP A 133 9.44 13.91 7.00
C ASP A 133 9.02 12.72 7.88
N ILE A 134 9.77 11.62 7.82
CA ILE A 134 9.55 10.40 8.61
C ILE A 134 10.68 10.23 9.59
N SER A 135 10.33 9.93 10.83
CA SER A 135 11.24 9.49 11.87
C SER A 135 10.59 8.39 12.71
N GLY A 136 11.40 7.54 13.35
CA GLY A 136 10.86 6.48 14.20
C GLY A 136 11.85 5.39 14.52
N GLU A 137 11.34 4.27 15.00
CA GLU A 137 12.13 3.12 15.44
C GLU A 137 11.51 1.81 14.93
N SER A 138 12.38 0.90 14.49
CA SER A 138 12.03 -0.50 14.22
C SER A 138 12.83 -1.40 15.13
N ARG A 139 12.17 -2.38 15.77
CA ARG A 139 12.79 -3.26 16.76
C ARG A 139 12.85 -4.70 16.28
N GLN A 140 13.76 -5.48 16.84
CA GLN A 140 13.94 -6.91 16.51
C GLN A 140 12.71 -7.77 16.83
N ASP A 141 11.85 -7.37 17.74
CA ASP A 141 10.59 -8.05 18.05
C ASP A 141 9.57 -7.92 16.90
N GLY A 142 9.86 -7.06 15.93
CA GLY A 142 9.02 -6.79 14.76
C GLY A 142 8.14 -5.56 14.93
N SER A 143 8.24 -4.81 16.01
CA SER A 143 7.50 -3.55 16.17
C SER A 143 8.10 -2.43 15.31
N LEU A 144 7.23 -1.55 14.83
CA LEU A 144 7.55 -0.35 14.05
C LEU A 144 6.73 0.82 14.58
N ASP A 145 7.42 1.84 15.09
CA ASP A 145 6.81 3.08 15.54
C ASP A 145 7.32 4.22 14.66
N LEU A 146 6.41 4.97 14.01
CA LEU A 146 6.77 6.09 13.15
C LEU A 146 6.06 7.37 13.60
N THR A 147 6.78 8.48 13.46
CA THR A 147 6.24 9.83 13.44
C THR A 147 6.43 10.37 12.03
N ILE A 148 5.36 10.86 11.42
CA ILE A 148 5.33 11.36 10.06
C ILE A 148 4.80 12.79 10.12
N ASP A 149 5.69 13.74 9.90
CA ASP A 149 5.36 15.16 9.85
C ASP A 149 5.08 15.55 8.40
N VAL A 150 3.86 16.01 8.13
CA VAL A 150 3.43 16.44 6.82
C VAL A 150 3.18 17.95 6.83
N LEU A 151 3.84 18.67 5.94
CA LEU A 151 3.61 20.10 5.70
C LEU A 151 2.83 20.25 4.40
N TRP A 152 1.52 20.38 4.49
CA TRP A 152 0.67 20.60 3.33
C TRP A 152 0.80 22.05 2.84
N TYR A 153 1.18 22.22 1.57
CA TYR A 153 1.27 23.53 0.91
C TYR A 153 -0.12 24.00 0.49
N SER A 154 -0.74 24.87 1.29
CA SER A 154 -2.12 25.31 1.07
C SER A 154 -2.30 26.26 -0.12
N ALA A 155 -1.19 26.79 -0.66
CA ALA A 155 -1.18 27.75 -1.79
C ALA A 155 -0.20 27.30 -2.91
N TYR A 156 -0.03 25.98 -3.11
CA TYR A 156 0.88 25.45 -4.14
C TYR A 156 0.67 26.15 -5.51
N PRO A 157 1.74 26.51 -6.25
CA PRO A 157 3.15 26.18 -6.04
C PRO A 157 3.90 27.07 -5.01
N ASP A 158 3.25 28.03 -4.37
CA ASP A 158 3.81 28.76 -3.24
C ASP A 158 3.88 27.81 -2.02
N LYS A 159 5.10 27.60 -1.50
CA LYS A 159 5.38 26.71 -0.37
C LYS A 159 5.54 27.44 0.97
N ASP A 160 5.35 28.76 0.99
CA ASP A 160 5.52 29.57 2.20
C ASP A 160 4.36 29.39 3.18
N THR A 161 3.16 29.03 2.67
CA THR A 161 1.99 28.82 3.51
C THR A 161 1.72 27.32 3.66
N THR A 162 1.98 26.80 4.87
CA THR A 162 1.83 25.38 5.18
C THR A 162 0.79 25.11 6.25
N ILE A 163 0.14 23.95 6.17
CA ILE A 163 -0.74 23.41 7.22
C ILE A 163 -0.04 22.17 7.78
N PRO A 164 0.32 22.15 9.07
CA PRO A 164 0.97 21.00 9.66
C PRO A 164 -0.05 19.88 9.92
N ILE A 165 0.30 18.67 9.50
CA ILE A 165 -0.41 17.43 9.80
C ILE A 165 0.59 16.51 10.48
N ALA A 166 0.27 16.07 11.69
CA ALA A 166 1.07 15.09 12.42
C ALA A 166 0.38 13.73 12.33
N VAL A 167 1.15 12.73 11.95
CA VAL A 167 0.72 11.33 11.85
C VAL A 167 1.64 10.49 12.71
N THR A 168 1.08 9.63 13.54
CA THR A 168 1.84 8.57 14.21
C THR A 168 1.33 7.22 13.75
N PHE A 169 2.24 6.28 13.57
CA PHE A 169 1.95 4.89 13.26
C PHE A 169 2.61 4.01 14.32
N THR A 170 1.86 3.04 14.82
CA THR A 170 2.38 1.97 15.68
C THR A 170 1.86 0.66 15.11
N GLY A 171 2.78 -0.25 14.81
CA GLY A 171 2.41 -1.52 14.19
C GLY A 171 3.44 -2.61 14.40
N GLU A 172 3.08 -3.81 13.96
CA GLU A 172 3.90 -5.00 14.05
C GLU A 172 4.17 -5.61 12.67
N LYS A 173 5.37 -6.11 12.48
CA LYS A 173 5.74 -6.87 11.29
C LYS A 173 4.82 -8.06 11.15
N ARG A 174 4.15 -8.14 10.01
CA ARG A 174 3.31 -9.29 9.69
C ARG A 174 4.17 -10.54 9.61
N ASN A 175 4.08 -11.39 10.62
CA ASN A 175 4.76 -12.68 10.69
C ASN A 175 3.95 -13.73 9.92
N GLY A 176 4.29 -13.94 8.66
CA GLY A 176 3.60 -14.97 7.86
C GLY A 176 3.52 -14.57 6.39
N GLY A 177 3.67 -15.55 5.52
CA GLY A 177 3.77 -15.39 4.08
C GLY A 177 2.72 -14.48 3.45
N ILE A 178 2.85 -14.27 2.14
CA ILE A 178 2.05 -13.38 1.30
C ILE A 178 0.60 -13.32 1.80
N ALA A 179 0.21 -12.20 2.42
CA ALA A 179 -1.18 -11.98 2.78
C ALA A 179 -1.94 -11.54 1.53
N GLY A 180 -3.01 -12.22 1.23
CA GLY A 180 -3.96 -11.74 0.23
C GLY A 180 -5.08 -10.99 0.93
N ILE A 181 -5.35 -9.77 0.52
CA ILE A 181 -6.57 -9.07 0.88
C ILE A 181 -7.70 -9.68 0.05
N VAL A 182 -8.73 -10.15 0.72
CA VAL A 182 -9.98 -10.55 0.09
C VAL A 182 -10.93 -9.36 0.21
N ASP A 183 -11.68 -9.04 -0.85
CA ASP A 183 -12.68 -7.96 -0.80
C ASP A 183 -13.54 -8.03 0.49
N ASN A 184 -13.92 -6.90 1.05
CA ASN A 184 -14.64 -6.71 2.32
C ASN A 184 -13.78 -6.80 3.59
N GLY A 185 -12.47 -6.51 3.53
CA GLY A 185 -11.60 -6.44 4.70
C GLY A 185 -11.16 -7.80 5.26
N ALA A 186 -11.52 -8.91 4.62
CA ALA A 186 -11.01 -10.21 5.03
C ALA A 186 -9.52 -10.35 4.69
N LYS A 187 -8.73 -10.84 5.66
CA LYS A 187 -7.30 -11.08 5.51
C LYS A 187 -7.02 -12.58 5.67
N VAL A 188 -6.19 -13.14 4.77
CA VAL A 188 -5.76 -14.54 4.82
C VAL A 188 -4.25 -14.60 4.72
N TYR A 189 -3.59 -15.13 5.73
CA TYR A 189 -2.13 -15.17 5.80
C TYR A 189 -1.61 -16.42 6.53
N GLY A 190 -0.36 -16.81 6.23
CA GLY A 190 0.29 -17.94 6.87
C GLY A 190 1.01 -17.53 8.15
N VAL A 191 0.89 -18.37 9.17
CA VAL A 191 1.63 -18.30 10.42
C VAL A 191 2.42 -19.58 10.63
N ALA A 192 3.13 -19.73 11.75
CA ALA A 192 3.82 -20.96 12.07
C ALA A 192 2.81 -22.11 12.25
N GLY A 193 2.86 -23.12 11.36
CA GLY A 193 1.99 -24.29 11.40
C GLY A 193 0.53 -24.07 11.02
N ALA A 194 0.11 -22.88 10.55
CA ALA A 194 -1.28 -22.62 10.24
C ALA A 194 -1.48 -21.51 9.19
N VAL A 195 -2.70 -21.42 8.67
CA VAL A 195 -3.23 -20.23 7.98
C VAL A 195 -4.20 -19.54 8.92
N LYS A 196 -4.09 -18.21 9.04
CA LYS A 196 -5.03 -17.38 9.79
C LYS A 196 -5.96 -16.66 8.83
N VAL A 197 -7.23 -16.53 9.25
CA VAL A 197 -8.29 -15.85 8.50
C VAL A 197 -8.93 -14.83 9.44
N ASP A 198 -8.78 -13.55 9.12
CA ASP A 198 -9.36 -12.45 9.88
C ASP A 198 -10.42 -11.73 9.02
N GLY A 199 -11.43 -11.14 9.65
CA GLY A 199 -12.48 -10.38 8.99
C GLY A 199 -13.43 -11.20 8.11
N TYR A 200 -13.48 -12.54 8.24
CA TYR A 200 -14.33 -13.40 7.43
C TYR A 200 -15.08 -14.44 8.26
N ASN A 201 -16.36 -14.63 7.93
CA ASN A 201 -17.20 -15.69 8.49
C ASN A 201 -17.79 -16.51 7.34
N GLY A 202 -17.39 -17.76 7.21
CA GLY A 202 -17.87 -18.63 6.12
C GLY A 202 -16.98 -19.83 5.89
N VAL A 203 -16.99 -20.36 4.69
CA VAL A 203 -16.19 -21.54 4.32
C VAL A 203 -14.85 -21.12 3.73
N ALA A 204 -13.76 -21.62 4.32
CA ALA A 204 -12.43 -21.56 3.74
C ALA A 204 -12.06 -22.92 3.12
N GLU A 205 -11.51 -22.87 1.91
CA GLU A 205 -11.02 -24.03 1.17
C GLU A 205 -9.52 -23.87 0.95
N VAL A 206 -8.76 -24.89 1.30
CA VAL A 206 -7.29 -24.89 1.18
C VAL A 206 -6.88 -25.90 0.11
N TYR A 207 -6.06 -25.46 -0.83
CA TYR A 207 -5.52 -26.25 -1.91
C TYR A 207 -3.99 -26.25 -1.88
N SER A 208 -3.38 -27.35 -2.30
CA SER A 208 -1.97 -27.36 -2.66
C SER A 208 -1.73 -26.61 -3.96
N VAL A 209 -0.47 -26.28 -4.26
CA VAL A 209 -0.11 -25.51 -5.48
C VAL A 209 -0.40 -26.26 -6.78
N ASP A 210 -0.56 -27.59 -6.72
CA ASP A 210 -1.01 -28.45 -7.84
C ASP A 210 -2.54 -28.55 -7.97
N GLY A 211 -3.28 -27.75 -7.16
CA GLY A 211 -4.75 -27.63 -7.24
C GLY A 211 -5.53 -28.69 -6.48
N ARG A 212 -4.87 -29.59 -5.72
CA ARG A 212 -5.54 -30.62 -4.91
C ARG A 212 -6.10 -29.97 -3.63
N MET A 213 -7.38 -30.21 -3.33
CA MET A 213 -7.98 -29.79 -2.07
C MET A 213 -7.35 -30.53 -0.88
N ILE A 214 -6.82 -29.77 0.06
CA ILE A 214 -6.19 -30.28 1.29
C ILE A 214 -7.18 -30.23 2.46
N LYS A 215 -7.92 -29.11 2.59
CA LYS A 215 -8.85 -28.92 3.70
C LYS A 215 -9.99 -28.00 3.29
N LYS A 216 -11.16 -28.25 3.87
CA LYS A 216 -12.33 -27.37 3.79
C LYS A 216 -12.92 -27.25 5.18
N GLN A 217 -13.10 -26.02 5.66
CA GLN A 217 -13.49 -25.78 7.04
C GLN A 217 -14.32 -24.49 7.14
N MET A 218 -15.30 -24.51 8.05
CA MET A 218 -15.98 -23.28 8.46
C MET A 218 -15.02 -22.47 9.33
N VAL A 219 -14.88 -21.20 9.03
CA VAL A 219 -14.04 -20.25 9.76
C VAL A 219 -14.89 -19.04 10.20
N SER A 220 -14.47 -18.44 11.29
CA SER A 220 -14.94 -17.16 11.78
C SER A 220 -13.76 -16.21 11.88
N ASP A 221 -14.01 -14.94 12.14
CA ASP A 221 -12.98 -13.95 12.39
C ASP A 221 -11.92 -14.44 13.40
N GLY A 222 -10.63 -14.26 13.07
CA GLY A 222 -9.52 -14.75 13.87
C GLY A 222 -9.25 -16.26 13.82
N SER A 223 -9.99 -17.04 13.00
CA SER A 223 -9.82 -18.50 12.91
C SER A 223 -8.46 -18.90 12.35
N GLN A 224 -7.94 -20.04 12.87
CA GLN A 224 -6.73 -20.68 12.37
C GLN A 224 -7.06 -22.03 11.72
N ILE A 225 -6.37 -22.33 10.64
CA ILE A 225 -6.44 -23.59 9.90
C ILE A 225 -5.07 -24.25 9.99
N ASP A 226 -4.92 -25.27 10.85
CA ASP A 226 -3.65 -25.98 11.01
C ASP A 226 -3.25 -26.69 9.72
N LEU A 227 -2.02 -26.43 9.27
CA LEU A 227 -1.41 -26.96 8.06
C LEU A 227 0.08 -27.21 8.28
N ALA A 228 0.63 -28.19 7.61
CA ALA A 228 2.07 -28.38 7.58
C ALA A 228 2.77 -27.20 6.89
N ARG A 229 4.05 -27.05 7.17
CA ARG A 229 4.89 -26.08 6.46
C ARG A 229 4.80 -26.31 4.94
N GLY A 230 4.50 -25.25 4.20
CA GLY A 230 4.33 -25.35 2.76
C GLY A 230 3.66 -24.15 2.14
N LEU A 231 3.44 -24.22 0.83
CA LEU A 231 2.78 -23.20 0.04
C LEU A 231 1.39 -23.69 -0.35
N TYR A 232 0.38 -22.88 -0.11
CA TYR A 232 -1.03 -23.22 -0.29
C TYR A 232 -1.76 -22.13 -1.06
N ILE A 233 -2.88 -22.51 -1.67
CA ILE A 233 -3.87 -21.58 -2.21
C ILE A 233 -5.08 -21.68 -1.28
N VAL A 234 -5.46 -20.60 -0.64
CA VAL A 234 -6.62 -20.53 0.25
C VAL A 234 -7.71 -19.75 -0.45
N ARG A 235 -8.89 -20.35 -0.55
CA ARG A 235 -10.07 -19.74 -1.11
C ARG A 235 -11.06 -19.42 0.01
N VAL A 236 -11.43 -18.13 0.09
CA VAL A 236 -12.50 -17.62 0.95
C VAL A 236 -13.47 -16.81 0.09
N ALA A 237 -14.77 -17.05 0.25
CA ALA A 237 -15.78 -16.54 -0.67
C ALA A 237 -15.44 -16.91 -2.14
N ASP A 238 -15.30 -15.92 -3.02
CA ASP A 238 -14.96 -16.05 -4.44
C ASP A 238 -13.49 -15.73 -4.75
N LYS A 239 -12.68 -15.42 -3.74
CA LYS A 239 -11.28 -15.04 -3.89
C LYS A 239 -10.33 -16.15 -3.45
N SER A 240 -9.20 -16.22 -4.15
CA SER A 240 -8.13 -17.17 -3.87
C SER A 240 -6.84 -16.44 -3.59
N VAL A 241 -6.19 -16.80 -2.49
CA VAL A 241 -4.96 -16.19 -1.99
C VAL A 241 -3.88 -17.26 -1.90
N LYS A 242 -2.67 -16.95 -2.36
CA LYS A 242 -1.50 -17.81 -2.18
C LYS A 242 -0.84 -17.52 -0.83
N VAL A 243 -0.68 -18.53 0.00
CA VAL A 243 -0.22 -18.39 1.39
C VAL A 243 0.93 -19.33 1.65
N ALA A 244 1.97 -18.87 2.36
CA ALA A 244 3.09 -19.68 2.82
C ALA A 244 2.96 -19.95 4.33
N VAL A 245 2.89 -21.21 4.73
CA VAL A 245 2.92 -21.68 6.13
C VAL A 245 4.35 -22.06 6.48
N ARG A 246 4.86 -21.54 7.59
CA ARG A 246 6.24 -21.72 8.08
C ARG A 246 6.35 -22.72 9.21
#